data_2b02b7ec783eb7e5439295d0383079d5
#
_entry.id   2b02b7ec783eb7e5439295d0383079d5
#
_cell.length_a   1.000
_cell.length_b   1.000
_cell.length_c   1.000
_cell.angle_alpha   90.00
_cell.angle_beta   90.00
_cell.angle_gamma   90.00
#
_symmetry.space_group_name_H-M   'P 1'
#
loop_
_entity.id
_entity.type
_entity.pdbx_description
1 polymer ?
#
loop_
_entity_poly.entity_id
_entity_poly.type
_entity_poly.pdbx_seq_one_letter_code
_entity_poly.pdbx_strand_id
1 'polypeptide(L)'
;MEKAVKKNPLKVITGENTRWSFVNVWEPKAAVNGGTPKYSVSLIIPKSDTKTLKKIQTAIEAAYKEGEAKLKGNGKTVPPLSAIKNPLRDGDTERPDDPAYAGCYFVNANATSAPGIVDVDCIWSHRISAHTRNPSCRLSSR
;
A
#
# COMPACT_ATOMS: atom_id res chain seq x y z
N MET A 1 34.16 -1.01 -4.50
CA MET A 1 33.07 -0.64 -5.42
C MET A 1 31.75 -1.05 -4.78
N GLU A 2 30.99 -0.11 -4.33
CA GLU A 2 29.66 -0.38 -3.83
C GLU A 2 28.78 -0.79 -5.02
N LYS A 3 28.27 -2.01 -4.97
CA LYS A 3 27.24 -2.43 -5.89
C LYS A 3 26.03 -1.54 -5.62
N ALA A 4 25.72 -0.62 -6.53
CA ALA A 4 24.51 0.17 -6.46
C ALA A 4 23.34 -0.79 -6.35
N VAL A 5 22.72 -0.85 -5.19
CA VAL A 5 21.46 -1.59 -4.99
C VAL A 5 20.46 -0.96 -5.95
N LYS A 6 20.07 -1.69 -6.98
CA LYS A 6 19.04 -1.24 -7.91
C LYS A 6 17.77 -0.99 -7.09
N LYS A 7 17.52 0.26 -6.78
CA LYS A 7 16.32 0.68 -6.06
C LYS A 7 15.12 0.37 -6.94
N ASN A 8 14.29 -0.55 -6.50
CA ASN A 8 13.06 -0.85 -7.23
C ASN A 8 12.15 0.39 -7.20
N PRO A 9 11.86 1.03 -8.35
CA PRO A 9 11.06 2.25 -8.40
C PRO A 9 9.61 2.03 -7.95
N LEU A 10 9.13 0.79 -7.99
CA LEU A 10 7.78 0.43 -7.55
C LEU A 10 7.68 0.21 -6.04
N LYS A 11 8.81 0.12 -5.34
CA LYS A 11 8.83 -0.09 -3.90
C LYS A 11 8.72 1.24 -3.17
N VAL A 12 7.72 1.36 -2.32
CA VAL A 12 7.51 2.53 -1.46
C VAL A 12 7.65 2.13 0.00
N ILE A 13 8.46 2.88 0.74
CA ILE A 13 8.54 2.79 2.20
C ILE A 13 7.80 4.00 2.76
N THR A 14 6.71 3.75 3.47
CA THR A 14 5.91 4.81 4.09
C THR A 14 6.63 5.44 5.28
N GLY A 15 6.30 6.70 5.56
CA GLY A 15 6.87 7.42 6.70
C GLY A 15 6.24 7.02 8.05
N GLU A 16 6.78 7.60 9.11
CA GLU A 16 6.34 7.34 10.49
C GLU A 16 4.92 7.82 10.78
N ASN A 17 4.43 8.80 10.01
CA ASN A 17 3.10 9.38 10.17
C ASN A 17 1.98 8.57 9.49
N THR A 18 2.33 7.48 8.82
CA THR A 18 1.34 6.60 8.16
C THR A 18 0.61 5.78 9.20
N ARG A 19 -0.72 5.91 9.23
CA ARG A 19 -1.59 5.13 10.11
C ARG A 19 -2.21 3.96 9.35
N TRP A 20 -2.59 2.93 10.07
CA TRP A 20 -3.23 1.76 9.51
C TRP A 20 -4.68 1.66 9.98
N SER A 21 -5.55 1.32 9.06
CA SER A 21 -6.96 1.04 9.32
C SER A 21 -7.38 -0.24 8.61
N PHE A 22 -8.42 -0.88 9.09
CA PHE A 22 -8.92 -2.16 8.53
C PHE A 22 -7.81 -3.19 8.33
N VAL A 23 -7.04 -3.44 9.39
CA VAL A 23 -5.85 -4.29 9.35
C VAL A 23 -6.23 -5.77 9.39
N ASN A 24 -6.04 -6.46 8.27
CA ASN A 24 -6.23 -7.90 8.13
C ASN A 24 -4.92 -8.53 7.61
N VAL A 25 -3.85 -8.38 8.40
CA VAL A 25 -2.51 -8.82 7.99
C VAL A 25 -2.09 -10.14 8.63
N TRP A 26 -2.79 -10.55 9.68
CA TRP A 26 -2.57 -11.82 10.36
C TRP A 26 -3.38 -12.95 9.74
N GLU A 27 -4.61 -12.65 9.38
CA GLU A 27 -5.55 -13.59 8.76
C GLU A 27 -6.17 -12.97 7.50
N PRO A 28 -6.28 -13.74 6.43
CA PRO A 28 -6.94 -13.25 5.23
C PRO A 28 -8.44 -13.14 5.47
N LYS A 29 -9.04 -12.08 4.97
CA LYS A 29 -10.47 -11.85 5.07
C LYS A 29 -11.13 -12.01 3.72
N ALA A 30 -12.21 -12.79 3.68
CA ALA A 30 -13.03 -12.91 2.48
C ALA A 30 -13.74 -11.56 2.19
N ALA A 31 -13.84 -11.22 0.91
CA ALA A 31 -14.65 -10.10 0.49
C ALA A 31 -16.13 -10.38 0.79
N VAL A 32 -16.89 -9.33 1.07
CA VAL A 32 -18.35 -9.42 1.32
C VAL A 32 -19.07 -10.13 0.16
N ASN A 33 -18.52 -10.04 -1.04
CA ASN A 33 -19.08 -10.65 -2.25
C ASN A 33 -18.62 -12.10 -2.52
N GLY A 34 -18.03 -12.77 -1.52
CA GLY A 34 -17.60 -14.16 -1.65
C GLY A 34 -16.33 -14.39 -2.48
N GLY A 35 -15.51 -13.38 -2.64
CA GLY A 35 -14.22 -13.49 -3.33
C GLY A 35 -13.15 -14.24 -2.51
N THR A 36 -12.04 -14.56 -3.16
CA THR A 36 -10.88 -15.20 -2.52
C THR A 36 -10.42 -14.39 -1.30
N PRO A 37 -10.21 -15.02 -0.13
CA PRO A 37 -9.68 -14.33 1.05
C PRO A 37 -8.35 -13.65 0.76
N LYS A 38 -8.18 -12.41 1.22
CA LYS A 38 -6.96 -11.62 1.03
C LYS A 38 -6.54 -10.94 2.31
N TYR A 39 -5.23 -10.82 2.47
CA TYR A 39 -4.65 -9.93 3.47
C TYR A 39 -4.83 -8.49 2.99
N SER A 40 -5.23 -7.60 3.86
CA SER A 40 -5.50 -6.21 3.48
C SER A 40 -5.18 -5.23 4.59
N VAL A 41 -4.88 -4.02 4.20
CA VAL A 41 -4.71 -2.88 5.10
C VAL A 41 -5.01 -1.59 4.34
N SER A 42 -5.63 -0.64 5.01
CA SER A 42 -5.79 0.72 4.51
C SER A 42 -4.71 1.60 5.15
N LEU A 43 -3.83 2.14 4.34
CA LEU A 43 -2.76 3.04 4.78
C LEU A 43 -3.25 4.48 4.68
N ILE A 44 -3.32 5.16 5.82
CA ILE A 44 -3.77 6.55 5.90
C ILE A 44 -2.55 7.45 6.05
N ILE A 45 -2.36 8.34 5.09
CA ILE A 45 -1.20 9.22 4.99
C ILE A 45 -1.66 10.66 5.14
N PRO A 46 -1.19 11.42 6.14
CA PRO A 46 -1.54 12.82 6.28
C PRO A 46 -1.13 13.64 5.04
N LYS A 47 -1.95 14.58 4.63
CA LYS A 47 -1.63 15.50 3.52
C LYS A 47 -0.37 16.32 3.78
N SER A 48 0.00 16.49 5.06
CA SER A 48 1.24 17.15 5.49
C SER A 48 2.51 16.35 5.22
N ASP A 49 2.40 15.02 5.09
CA ASP A 49 3.54 14.14 4.79
C ASP A 49 3.81 14.09 3.27
N THR A 50 4.30 15.20 2.75
CA THR A 50 4.57 15.35 1.31
C THR A 50 5.66 14.41 0.81
N LYS A 51 6.59 14.00 1.67
CA LYS A 51 7.67 13.07 1.29
C LYS A 51 7.12 11.69 0.91
N THR A 52 6.25 11.14 1.74
CA THR A 52 5.59 9.85 1.47
C THR A 52 4.68 9.95 0.24
N LEU A 53 3.92 11.03 0.12
CA LEU A 53 3.04 11.25 -1.03
C LEU A 53 3.83 11.33 -2.35
N LYS A 54 4.95 12.02 -2.38
CA LYS A 54 5.83 12.08 -3.56
C LYS A 54 6.39 10.70 -3.93
N LYS A 55 6.79 9.90 -2.95
CA LYS A 55 7.27 8.53 -3.20
C LYS A 55 6.19 7.68 -3.85
N ILE A 56 4.95 7.78 -3.36
CA ILE A 56 3.81 7.04 -3.90
C ILE A 56 3.51 7.49 -5.33
N GLN A 57 3.45 8.78 -5.58
CA GLN A 57 3.22 9.34 -6.91
C GLN A 57 4.30 8.90 -7.91
N THR A 58 5.56 8.98 -7.52
CA THR A 58 6.68 8.52 -8.35
C THR A 58 6.56 7.02 -8.67
N ALA A 59 6.17 6.20 -7.70
CA ALA A 59 5.95 4.77 -7.91
C ALA A 59 4.77 4.51 -8.87
N ILE A 60 3.69 5.28 -8.76
CA ILE A 60 2.53 5.19 -9.67
C ILE A 60 2.94 5.53 -11.10
N GLU A 61 3.69 6.61 -11.29
CA GLU A 61 4.19 7.01 -12.61
C GLU A 61 5.13 5.96 -13.21
N ALA A 62 6.04 5.40 -12.40
CA ALA A 62 6.92 4.34 -12.82
C ALA A 62 6.15 3.08 -13.24
N ALA A 63 5.13 2.69 -12.47
CA ALA A 63 4.27 1.56 -12.80
C ALA A 63 3.46 1.81 -14.08
N TYR A 64 2.99 3.03 -14.29
CA TYR A 64 2.30 3.43 -15.51
C TYR A 64 3.20 3.27 -16.73
N LYS A 65 4.44 3.78 -16.67
CA LYS A 65 5.41 3.67 -17.76
C LYS A 65 5.77 2.21 -18.08
N GLU A 66 5.99 1.38 -17.04
CA GLU A 66 6.24 -0.05 -17.24
C GLU A 66 5.04 -0.78 -17.83
N GLY A 67 3.83 -0.35 -17.47
CA GLY A 67 2.58 -0.93 -17.91
C GLY A 67 2.07 -0.41 -19.26
N GLU A 68 2.69 0.58 -19.87
CA GLU A 68 2.22 1.21 -21.12
C GLU A 68 1.95 0.19 -22.23
N ALA A 69 2.86 -0.76 -22.41
CA ALA A 69 2.70 -1.80 -23.43
C ALA A 69 1.47 -2.69 -23.20
N LYS A 70 1.16 -2.97 -21.93
CA LYS A 70 -0.04 -3.74 -21.54
C LYS A 70 -1.31 -2.91 -21.65
N LEU A 71 -1.26 -1.64 -21.28
CA LEU A 71 -2.39 -0.71 -21.35
C LEU A 71 -2.77 -0.38 -22.79
N LYS A 72 -1.78 -0.35 -23.67
CA LYS A 72 -1.99 -0.15 -25.11
C LYS A 72 -2.78 -1.30 -25.74
N GLY A 73 -2.57 -2.54 -25.26
CA GLY A 73 -3.25 -3.73 -25.79
C GLY A 73 -3.20 -3.80 -27.32
N ASN A 74 -4.35 -4.00 -27.95
CA ASN A 74 -4.51 -3.96 -29.40
C ASN A 74 -4.85 -2.54 -29.91
N GLY A 75 -4.91 -1.56 -29.03
CA GLY A 75 -5.21 -0.16 -29.36
C GLY A 75 -3.97 0.62 -29.80
N LYS A 76 -4.22 1.73 -30.50
CA LYS A 76 -3.13 2.62 -30.95
C LYS A 76 -2.70 3.65 -29.88
N THR A 77 -3.52 3.86 -28.88
CA THR A 77 -3.32 4.89 -27.86
C THR A 77 -3.32 4.30 -26.46
N VAL A 78 -2.43 4.83 -25.59
CA VAL A 78 -2.42 4.49 -24.17
C VAL A 78 -3.41 5.40 -23.44
N PRO A 79 -4.31 4.86 -22.59
CA PRO A 79 -5.21 5.70 -21.80
C PRO A 79 -4.40 6.62 -20.89
N PRO A 80 -4.82 7.90 -20.73
CA PRO A 80 -4.11 8.82 -19.85
C PRO A 80 -4.17 8.38 -18.40
N LEU A 81 -3.17 8.76 -17.60
CA LEU A 81 -3.09 8.41 -16.18
C LEU A 81 -4.34 8.84 -15.39
N SER A 82 -4.97 9.93 -15.80
CA SER A 82 -6.22 10.44 -15.20
C SER A 82 -7.43 9.53 -15.43
N ALA A 83 -7.43 8.74 -16.51
CA ALA A 83 -8.49 7.78 -16.81
C ALA A 83 -8.33 6.45 -16.08
N ILE A 84 -7.16 6.19 -15.50
CA ILE A 84 -6.86 4.98 -14.76
C ILE A 84 -7.20 5.19 -13.29
N LYS A 85 -7.76 4.15 -12.67
CA LYS A 85 -8.07 4.19 -11.24
C LYS A 85 -6.79 4.38 -10.43
N ASN A 86 -6.65 5.56 -9.83
CA ASN A 86 -5.50 5.89 -9.01
C ASN A 86 -5.56 5.15 -7.67
N PRO A 87 -4.53 4.41 -7.26
CA PRO A 87 -4.48 3.76 -5.95
C PRO A 87 -4.41 4.75 -4.78
N LEU A 88 -3.86 5.94 -5.00
CA LEU A 88 -3.83 7.01 -4.00
C LEU A 88 -5.15 7.79 -4.04
N ARG A 89 -5.95 7.67 -2.99
CA ARG A 89 -7.29 8.24 -2.90
C ARG A 89 -7.34 9.36 -1.87
N ASP A 90 -8.18 10.34 -2.11
CA ASP A 90 -8.42 11.43 -1.17
C ASP A 90 -9.50 11.04 -0.15
N GLY A 91 -9.14 11.05 1.14
CA GLY A 91 -10.05 10.72 2.22
C GLY A 91 -11.19 11.73 2.37
N ASP A 92 -10.94 13.00 2.12
CA ASP A 92 -11.96 14.04 2.22
C ASP A 92 -13.05 13.90 1.14
N THR A 93 -12.69 13.37 -0.02
CA THR A 93 -13.61 13.20 -1.14
C THR A 93 -14.33 11.85 -1.09
N GLU A 94 -13.61 10.78 -0.82
CA GLU A 94 -14.18 9.42 -0.89
C GLU A 94 -14.77 8.94 0.44
N ARG A 95 -14.32 9.51 1.56
CA ARG A 95 -14.79 9.16 2.90
C ARG A 95 -15.04 10.40 3.77
N PRO A 96 -15.94 11.28 3.34
CA PRO A 96 -16.20 12.55 4.04
C PRO A 96 -16.78 12.34 5.45
N ASP A 97 -17.49 11.22 5.66
CA ASP A 97 -18.14 10.92 6.93
C ASP A 97 -17.22 10.26 7.96
N ASP A 98 -16.00 9.89 7.57
CA ASP A 98 -15.06 9.21 8.45
C ASP A 98 -13.96 10.18 8.90
N PRO A 99 -13.97 10.60 10.18
CA PRO A 99 -12.97 11.54 10.71
C PRO A 99 -11.54 10.99 10.67
N ALA A 100 -11.36 9.67 10.63
CA ALA A 100 -10.04 9.04 10.52
C ALA A 100 -9.35 9.35 9.18
N TYR A 101 -10.11 9.63 8.14
CA TYR A 101 -9.63 9.95 6.80
C TYR A 101 -9.58 11.45 6.51
N ALA A 102 -10.10 12.28 7.41
CA ALA A 102 -10.14 13.72 7.24
C ALA A 102 -8.71 14.31 7.14
N GLY A 103 -8.47 15.14 6.13
CA GLY A 103 -7.16 15.75 5.88
C GLY A 103 -6.07 14.74 5.49
N CYS A 104 -6.44 13.55 5.01
CA CYS A 104 -5.51 12.48 4.66
C CYS A 104 -5.79 11.90 3.28
N TYR A 105 -4.74 11.38 2.65
CA TYR A 105 -4.87 10.44 1.56
C TYR A 105 -4.85 9.01 2.10
N PHE A 106 -5.39 8.06 1.35
CA PHE A 106 -5.31 6.67 1.74
C PHE A 106 -5.03 5.75 0.55
N VAL A 107 -4.38 4.63 0.85
CA VAL A 107 -4.06 3.57 -0.11
C VAL A 107 -4.53 2.24 0.47
N ASN A 108 -5.32 1.50 -0.29
CA ASN A 108 -5.72 0.15 0.07
C ASN A 108 -4.72 -0.84 -0.52
N ALA A 109 -4.02 -1.56 0.34
CA ALA A 109 -3.09 -2.61 -0.04
C ALA A 109 -3.71 -3.98 0.21
N ASN A 110 -3.64 -4.85 -0.78
CA ASN A 110 -4.15 -6.22 -0.71
C ASN A 110 -3.10 -7.21 -1.19
N ALA A 111 -3.04 -8.37 -0.57
CA ALA A 111 -2.16 -9.44 -0.98
C ALA A 111 -2.84 -10.80 -0.81
N THR A 112 -2.55 -11.73 -1.70
CA THR A 112 -3.02 -13.12 -1.62
C THR A 112 -2.13 -13.98 -0.72
N SER A 113 -0.86 -13.60 -0.58
CA SER A 113 0.10 -14.24 0.31
C SER A 113 0.30 -13.42 1.59
N ALA A 114 0.66 -14.09 2.67
CA ALA A 114 0.88 -13.43 3.96
C ALA A 114 2.00 -12.38 3.87
N PRO A 115 1.76 -11.14 4.34
CA PRO A 115 2.81 -10.13 4.39
C PRO A 115 3.88 -10.51 5.41
N GLY A 116 5.13 -10.14 5.12
CA GLY A 116 6.23 -10.27 6.08
C GLY A 116 6.07 -9.28 7.22
N ILE A 117 6.01 -9.78 8.44
CA ILE A 117 5.89 -8.97 9.65
C ILE A 117 7.13 -9.19 10.49
N VAL A 118 7.82 -8.09 10.83
CA VAL A 118 9.03 -8.13 11.64
C VAL A 118 8.86 -7.22 12.86
N ASP A 119 9.50 -7.59 13.94
CA ASP A 119 9.60 -6.79 15.14
C ASP A 119 10.53 -5.57 14.93
N VAL A 120 10.55 -4.66 15.90
CA VAL A 120 11.47 -3.50 15.91
C VAL A 120 12.94 -3.92 15.82
N ASP A 121 13.27 -5.12 16.31
CA ASP A 121 14.59 -5.73 16.21
C ASP A 121 14.83 -6.48 14.88
N CYS A 122 13.93 -6.33 13.91
CA CYS A 122 13.97 -7.02 12.62
C CYS A 122 13.90 -8.55 12.71
N ILE A 123 13.37 -9.08 13.81
CA ILE A 123 13.15 -10.51 13.99
C ILE A 123 11.88 -10.92 13.22
N TRP A 124 12.04 -11.92 12.36
CA TRP A 124 10.93 -12.44 11.58
C TRP A 124 9.88 -13.11 12.48
N SER A 125 8.70 -12.55 12.52
CA SER A 125 7.59 -13.03 13.33
C SER A 125 6.78 -14.11 12.60
N HIS A 126 7.37 -15.27 12.39
CA HIS A 126 6.73 -16.37 11.65
C HIS A 126 5.62 -17.07 12.42
N ARG A 127 5.54 -16.90 13.72
CA ARG A 127 4.68 -17.70 14.59
C ARG A 127 4.13 -16.96 15.78
N ILE A 128 3.83 -15.70 15.65
CA ILE A 128 3.07 -15.08 16.72
C ILE A 128 1.64 -15.59 16.60
N SER A 129 1.26 -16.51 17.48
CA SER A 129 -0.12 -16.89 17.64
C SER A 129 -0.93 -15.62 17.94
N ALA A 130 -2.20 -15.62 17.54
CA ALA A 130 -3.09 -14.46 17.70
C ALA A 130 -3.16 -13.91 19.14
N HIS A 131 -2.61 -14.64 20.13
CA HIS A 131 -2.62 -14.28 21.54
C HIS A 131 -1.43 -13.41 21.99
N THR A 132 -0.36 -13.30 21.19
CA THR A 132 0.85 -12.55 21.52
C THR A 132 1.08 -11.38 20.57
N ARG A 133 0.02 -10.66 20.27
CA ARG A 133 0.14 -9.45 19.45
C ARG A 133 0.95 -8.40 20.18
N ASN A 134 2.18 -8.21 19.75
CA ASN A 134 2.99 -7.12 20.23
C ASN A 134 2.61 -5.85 19.46
N PRO A 135 2.06 -4.81 20.13
CA PRO A 135 1.66 -3.58 19.46
C PRO A 135 2.83 -2.79 18.85
N SER A 136 4.07 -3.16 19.16
CA SER A 136 5.27 -2.53 18.59
C SER A 136 5.73 -3.15 17.27
N CYS A 137 5.07 -4.19 16.75
CA CYS A 137 5.42 -4.77 15.46
C CYS A 137 5.16 -3.79 14.33
N ARG A 138 6.19 -3.52 13.53
CA ARG A 138 6.10 -2.71 12.32
C ARG A 138 5.99 -3.61 11.10
N LEU A 139 5.06 -3.30 10.20
CA LEU A 139 5.02 -3.93 8.90
C LEU A 139 6.16 -3.39 8.03
N SER A 140 7.06 -4.29 7.65
CA SER A 140 8.03 -4.04 6.59
C SER A 140 7.53 -4.72 5.32
N SER A 141 7.13 -3.94 4.33
CA SER A 141 6.89 -4.47 2.98
C SER A 141 8.24 -4.70 2.31
N ARG A 142 8.67 -5.93 2.29
CA ARG A 142 9.81 -6.35 1.48
C ARG A 142 9.33 -7.00 0.19
#